data_04b7f2f5029d643ca6a36edb1b82402f
#
_entry.id   04b7f2f5029d643ca6a36edb1b82402f
#
_cell.length_a   1.000
_cell.length_b   1.000
_cell.length_c   1.000
_cell.angle_alpha   90.00
_cell.angle_beta   90.00
_cell.angle_gamma   90.00
#
_symmetry.space_group_name_H-M   'P 1'
#
loop_
_entity.id
_entity.type
_entity.pdbx_description
1 polymer ?
#
loop_
_entity_poly.entity_id
_entity_poly.type
_entity_poly.pdbx_seq_one_letter_code
_entity_poly.pdbx_strand_id
1 'polypeptide(L)'
;MNKINQLFDSPLEQRGTGTPSLPGKLLSLYFCAGCPELNMTADVILTLQRRGISMIEVGIPFSDPLADGPVVQSAGTVALHNGMTLSLLFDQLEAIKQQVTIPLVLMGYLNVVMHYGIEAFFKRCVACGVSGCIIPDLPFKDYMDVVKPIADKYDVRVIMMITPETSAERVRFIDEHTNGFIYMVSSASVTGAQSHFNESKVAYFERINAMHDRLRHTQQAAASERASQRCGGHHRQ
;
A
#
# COMPACT_ATOMS: atom_id res chain seq x y z
N MET A 1 6.03 15.44 10.97
CA MET A 1 6.79 14.26 10.48
C MET A 1 5.80 13.25 9.96
N ASN A 2 6.02 12.72 8.77
CA ASN A 2 5.12 11.77 8.11
C ASN A 2 4.98 10.48 8.93
N LYS A 3 3.76 9.94 9.08
CA LYS A 3 3.49 8.76 9.91
C LYS A 3 4.20 7.49 9.40
N ILE A 4 4.47 7.37 8.10
CA ILE A 4 5.28 6.27 7.54
C ILE A 4 6.68 6.34 8.11
N ASN A 5 7.35 7.49 8.04
CA ASN A 5 8.69 7.65 8.59
C ASN A 5 8.70 7.38 10.10
N GLN A 6 7.73 7.90 10.86
CA GLN A 6 7.62 7.60 12.30
C GLN A 6 7.52 6.11 12.58
N LEU A 7 6.70 5.38 11.79
CA LEU A 7 6.53 3.95 11.96
C LEU A 7 7.82 3.18 11.71
N PHE A 8 8.59 3.56 10.68
CA PHE A 8 9.79 2.86 10.27
C PHE A 8 11.04 3.30 11.03
N ASP A 9 11.12 4.54 11.49
CA ASP A 9 12.24 5.08 12.28
C ASP A 9 12.14 4.70 13.77
N SER A 10 10.97 4.23 14.23
CA SER A 10 10.80 3.77 15.61
C SER A 10 11.65 2.52 15.89
N PRO A 11 12.27 2.40 17.08
CA PRO A 11 12.98 1.20 17.48
C PRO A 11 12.11 -0.04 17.35
N LEU A 12 12.68 -1.17 16.94
CA LEU A 12 11.96 -2.43 16.74
C LEU A 12 11.10 -2.84 17.95
N GLU A 13 11.60 -2.57 19.15
CA GLU A 13 10.91 -2.84 20.43
C GLU A 13 9.66 -1.97 20.63
N GLN A 14 9.60 -0.80 20.01
CA GLN A 14 8.48 0.14 20.09
C GLN A 14 7.52 0.03 18.90
N ARG A 15 7.87 -0.78 17.87
CA ARG A 15 6.99 -1.10 16.75
C ARG A 15 5.94 -2.11 17.19
N GLY A 16 5.09 -1.69 18.12
CA GLY A 16 4.03 -2.55 18.63
C GLY A 16 2.94 -2.73 17.58
N THR A 17 2.65 -3.96 17.23
CA THR A 17 1.44 -4.32 16.46
C THR A 17 0.21 -4.37 17.36
N GLY A 18 0.33 -4.09 18.67
CA GLY A 18 -0.74 -4.38 19.62
C GLY A 18 -1.11 -5.87 19.72
N THR A 19 -0.52 -6.71 18.90
CA THR A 19 -0.69 -8.17 18.91
C THR A 19 0.51 -8.81 19.63
N PRO A 20 0.31 -9.46 20.78
CA PRO A 20 1.39 -10.08 21.55
C PRO A 20 2.19 -11.14 20.78
N SER A 21 1.64 -11.64 19.67
CA SER A 21 2.22 -12.73 18.85
C SER A 21 3.25 -12.29 17.81
N LEU A 22 3.45 -10.98 17.57
CA LEU A 22 4.36 -10.48 16.54
C LEU A 22 5.18 -9.27 17.04
N PRO A 23 5.96 -9.42 18.12
CA PRO A 23 6.76 -8.31 18.65
C PRO A 23 7.79 -7.84 17.62
N GLY A 24 7.86 -6.53 17.40
CA GLY A 24 8.82 -5.90 16.48
C GLY A 24 8.52 -6.04 14.98
N LYS A 25 7.42 -6.71 14.60
CA LYS A 25 7.00 -6.85 13.19
C LYS A 25 5.89 -5.86 12.86
N LEU A 26 5.97 -5.24 11.70
CA LEU A 26 4.91 -4.39 11.15
C LEU A 26 3.99 -5.25 10.28
N LEU A 27 2.70 -5.05 10.45
CA LEU A 27 1.69 -5.68 9.60
C LEU A 27 0.92 -4.59 8.84
N SER A 28 1.00 -4.66 7.50
CA SER A 28 0.15 -3.88 6.60
C SER A 28 -0.96 -4.76 6.07
N LEU A 29 -2.16 -4.20 5.92
CA LEU A 29 -3.29 -4.86 5.28
C LEU A 29 -3.87 -3.99 4.17
N TYR A 30 -4.12 -4.64 3.03
CA TYR A 30 -4.82 -4.06 1.89
C TYR A 30 -6.30 -4.39 1.94
N PHE A 31 -7.16 -3.43 1.59
CA PHE A 31 -8.55 -3.65 1.23
C PHE A 31 -9.00 -2.63 0.18
N CYS A 32 -10.00 -2.99 -0.63
CA CYS A 32 -10.57 -2.10 -1.64
C CYS A 32 -11.68 -1.23 -1.02
N ALA A 33 -11.55 0.08 -1.14
CA ALA A 33 -12.56 1.03 -0.65
C ALA A 33 -13.89 0.82 -1.37
N GLY A 34 -15.00 0.85 -0.62
CA GLY A 34 -16.35 0.63 -1.16
C GLY A 34 -16.73 -0.84 -1.39
N CYS A 35 -15.90 -1.79 -0.95
CA CYS A 35 -16.18 -3.22 -0.99
C CYS A 35 -16.16 -3.79 0.45
N PRO A 36 -17.13 -4.65 0.83
CA PRO A 36 -18.31 -5.09 0.07
C PRO A 36 -19.42 -4.05 -0.07
N GLU A 37 -19.45 -3.02 0.77
CA GLU A 37 -20.47 -1.97 0.78
C GLU A 37 -19.83 -0.58 0.70
N LEU A 38 -20.54 0.36 0.06
CA LEU A 38 -20.04 1.70 -0.25
C LEU A 38 -19.47 2.45 0.97
N ASN A 39 -20.18 2.36 2.10
CA ASN A 39 -19.87 3.18 3.27
C ASN A 39 -19.02 2.47 4.34
N MET A 40 -18.50 1.28 4.07
CA MET A 40 -17.73 0.50 5.05
C MET A 40 -16.27 0.94 5.22
N THR A 41 -15.74 1.79 4.35
CA THR A 41 -14.31 2.17 4.35
C THR A 41 -13.84 2.66 5.72
N ALA A 42 -14.60 3.55 6.32
CA ALA A 42 -14.27 4.11 7.63
C ALA A 42 -14.26 3.05 8.75
N ASP A 43 -15.28 2.21 8.79
CA ASP A 43 -15.42 1.16 9.81
C ASP A 43 -14.33 0.10 9.69
N VAL A 44 -13.95 -0.26 8.46
CA VAL A 44 -12.84 -1.19 8.20
C VAL A 44 -11.53 -0.61 8.73
N ILE A 45 -11.21 0.64 8.38
CA ILE A 45 -9.98 1.30 8.85
C ILE A 45 -9.92 1.33 10.39
N LEU A 46 -10.96 1.82 11.03
CA LEU A 46 -10.99 1.94 12.49
C LEU A 46 -10.95 0.57 13.18
N THR A 47 -11.57 -0.43 12.58
CA THR A 47 -11.54 -1.81 13.12
C THR A 47 -10.15 -2.43 12.98
N LEU A 48 -9.49 -2.31 11.84
CA LEU A 48 -8.14 -2.80 11.63
C LEU A 48 -7.15 -2.11 12.58
N GLN A 49 -7.26 -0.79 12.75
CA GLN A 49 -6.45 -0.06 13.73
C GLN A 49 -6.65 -0.58 15.15
N ARG A 50 -7.91 -0.77 15.61
CA ARG A 50 -8.20 -1.34 16.94
C ARG A 50 -7.66 -2.77 17.12
N ARG A 51 -7.48 -3.52 16.04
CA ARG A 51 -6.90 -4.87 16.02
C ARG A 51 -5.37 -4.88 15.96
N GLY A 52 -4.73 -3.70 16.00
CA GLY A 52 -3.27 -3.59 16.07
C GLY A 52 -2.57 -3.69 14.71
N ILE A 53 -3.28 -3.44 13.60
CA ILE A 53 -2.64 -3.31 12.29
C ILE A 53 -1.76 -2.06 12.30
N SER A 54 -0.54 -2.20 11.78
CA SER A 54 0.47 -1.14 11.83
C SER A 54 0.31 -0.09 10.73
N MET A 55 -0.19 -0.49 9.56
CA MET A 55 -0.42 0.35 8.39
C MET A 55 -1.56 -0.24 7.56
N ILE A 56 -2.30 0.60 6.88
CA ILE A 56 -3.41 0.16 6.02
C ILE A 56 -3.20 0.69 4.61
N GLU A 57 -3.31 -0.22 3.64
CA GLU A 57 -3.32 0.08 2.22
C GLU A 57 -4.78 0.12 1.74
N VAL A 58 -5.25 1.29 1.35
CA VAL A 58 -6.62 1.52 0.89
C VAL A 58 -6.63 1.55 -0.63
N GLY A 59 -7.18 0.52 -1.24
CA GLY A 59 -7.31 0.39 -2.68
C GLY A 59 -8.32 1.37 -3.25
N ILE A 60 -7.91 2.14 -4.25
CA ILE A 60 -8.79 2.96 -5.08
C ILE A 60 -9.32 2.07 -6.20
N PRO A 61 -10.65 1.82 -6.29
CA PRO A 61 -11.17 0.95 -7.33
C PRO A 61 -10.93 1.53 -8.72
N PHE A 62 -10.61 0.64 -9.67
CA PHE A 62 -10.38 0.97 -11.06
C PHE A 62 -10.98 -0.10 -11.99
N SER A 63 -11.48 0.31 -13.16
CA SER A 63 -12.16 -0.59 -14.10
C SER A 63 -11.22 -1.55 -14.83
N ASP A 64 -9.96 -1.15 -15.03
CA ASP A 64 -9.00 -1.86 -15.89
C ASP A 64 -7.69 -2.21 -15.15
N PRO A 65 -7.74 -2.97 -14.04
CA PRO A 65 -6.60 -3.23 -13.17
C PRO A 65 -5.68 -4.30 -13.77
N LEU A 66 -4.63 -3.89 -14.47
CA LEU A 66 -3.70 -4.78 -15.15
C LEU A 66 -2.75 -5.54 -14.22
N ALA A 67 -2.46 -4.99 -13.04
CA ALA A 67 -1.50 -5.56 -12.08
C ALA A 67 -2.15 -6.43 -11.01
N ASP A 68 -3.48 -6.41 -10.89
CA ASP A 68 -4.23 -7.03 -9.80
C ASP A 68 -4.67 -8.46 -10.12
N GLY A 69 -4.68 -9.31 -9.10
CA GLY A 69 -5.24 -10.66 -9.18
C GLY A 69 -6.77 -10.68 -9.13
N PRO A 70 -7.38 -11.85 -9.41
CA PRO A 70 -8.84 -11.99 -9.56
C PRO A 70 -9.63 -11.49 -8.34
N VAL A 71 -9.11 -11.69 -7.15
CA VAL A 71 -9.78 -11.28 -5.89
C VAL A 71 -9.83 -9.75 -5.78
N VAL A 72 -8.72 -9.07 -6.06
CA VAL A 72 -8.64 -7.61 -6.02
C VAL A 72 -9.48 -7.00 -7.14
N GLN A 73 -9.42 -7.57 -8.35
CA GLN A 73 -10.26 -7.17 -9.47
C GLN A 73 -11.76 -7.29 -9.14
N SER A 74 -12.16 -8.42 -8.54
CA SER A 74 -13.55 -8.64 -8.11
C SER A 74 -13.98 -7.60 -7.07
N ALA A 75 -13.15 -7.32 -6.08
CA ALA A 75 -13.43 -6.30 -5.07
C ALA A 75 -13.56 -4.89 -5.68
N GLY A 76 -12.67 -4.55 -6.63
CA GLY A 76 -12.75 -3.30 -7.39
C GLY A 76 -14.04 -3.18 -8.20
N THR A 77 -14.44 -4.26 -8.87
CA THR A 77 -15.72 -4.31 -9.62
C THR A 77 -16.92 -4.06 -8.71
N VAL A 78 -16.96 -4.73 -7.54
CA VAL A 78 -18.03 -4.52 -6.55
C VAL A 78 -18.02 -3.07 -6.06
N ALA A 79 -16.88 -2.52 -5.74
CA ALA A 79 -16.76 -1.14 -5.25
C ALA A 79 -17.25 -0.11 -6.28
N LEU A 80 -16.88 -0.27 -7.56
CA LEU A 80 -17.37 0.58 -8.65
C LEU A 80 -18.88 0.45 -8.83
N HIS A 81 -19.41 -0.77 -8.76
CA HIS A 81 -20.86 -1.03 -8.85
C HIS A 81 -21.62 -0.36 -7.70
N ASN A 82 -21.03 -0.35 -6.51
CA ASN A 82 -21.57 0.36 -5.35
C ASN A 82 -21.51 1.89 -5.49
N GLY A 83 -20.82 2.42 -6.52
CA GLY A 83 -20.70 3.85 -6.78
C GLY A 83 -19.49 4.51 -6.10
N MET A 84 -18.47 3.75 -5.70
CA MET A 84 -17.26 4.33 -5.12
C MET A 84 -16.50 5.17 -6.16
N THR A 85 -16.10 6.35 -5.74
CA THR A 85 -15.26 7.27 -6.51
C THR A 85 -14.10 7.75 -5.63
N LEU A 86 -13.03 8.26 -6.25
CA LEU A 86 -11.91 8.82 -5.50
C LEU A 86 -12.34 10.03 -4.64
N SER A 87 -13.26 10.87 -5.11
CA SER A 87 -13.79 11.98 -4.31
C SER A 87 -14.53 11.49 -3.08
N LEU A 88 -15.43 10.51 -3.23
CA LEU A 88 -16.17 9.92 -2.11
C LEU A 88 -15.23 9.22 -1.12
N LEU A 89 -14.21 8.53 -1.61
CA LEU A 89 -13.18 7.94 -0.75
C LEU A 89 -12.50 9.01 0.10
N PHE A 90 -12.07 10.11 -0.50
CA PHE A 90 -11.48 11.22 0.25
C PHE A 90 -12.44 11.80 1.31
N ASP A 91 -13.72 11.94 0.99
CA ASP A 91 -14.72 12.45 1.95
C ASP A 91 -14.89 11.48 3.14
N GLN A 92 -14.92 10.16 2.88
CA GLN A 92 -14.96 9.14 3.94
C GLN A 92 -13.70 9.15 4.82
N LEU A 93 -12.52 9.32 4.23
CA LEU A 93 -11.26 9.41 4.97
C LEU A 93 -11.18 10.70 5.81
N GLU A 94 -11.62 11.83 5.26
CA GLU A 94 -11.64 13.11 5.97
C GLU A 94 -12.53 13.05 7.23
N ALA A 95 -13.66 12.38 7.14
CA ALA A 95 -14.59 12.22 8.26
C ALA A 95 -13.97 11.52 9.48
N ILE A 96 -13.00 10.63 9.26
CA ILE A 96 -12.36 9.86 10.34
C ILE A 96 -10.91 10.27 10.63
N LYS A 97 -10.35 11.27 9.94
CA LYS A 97 -8.93 11.62 10.04
C LYS A 97 -8.40 11.84 11.45
N GLN A 98 -9.24 12.38 12.35
CA GLN A 98 -8.86 12.64 13.74
C GLN A 98 -8.82 11.36 14.59
N GLN A 99 -9.45 10.29 14.13
CA GLN A 99 -9.50 9.01 14.82
C GLN A 99 -8.41 8.05 14.34
N VAL A 100 -7.79 8.33 13.16
CA VAL A 100 -6.78 7.47 12.56
C VAL A 100 -5.39 7.89 13.02
N THR A 101 -4.73 7.02 13.77
CA THR A 101 -3.38 7.24 14.31
C THR A 101 -2.28 6.55 13.50
N ILE A 102 -2.62 5.46 12.81
CA ILE A 102 -1.68 4.69 11.97
C ILE A 102 -1.55 5.29 10.56
N PRO A 103 -0.45 5.01 9.82
CA PRO A 103 -0.32 5.44 8.44
C PRO A 103 -1.41 4.83 7.56
N LEU A 104 -2.01 5.66 6.71
CA LEU A 104 -2.82 5.24 5.57
C LEU A 104 -2.02 5.45 4.28
N VAL A 105 -2.04 4.45 3.41
CA VAL A 105 -1.43 4.47 2.07
C VAL A 105 -2.54 4.24 1.05
N LEU A 106 -2.74 5.15 0.11
CA LEU A 106 -3.66 4.92 -1.01
C LEU A 106 -2.95 4.09 -2.08
N MET A 107 -3.63 3.08 -2.61
CA MET A 107 -3.11 2.26 -3.69
C MET A 107 -4.04 2.32 -4.89
N GLY A 108 -3.54 2.77 -6.04
CA GLY A 108 -4.36 2.91 -7.25
C GLY A 108 -3.55 3.26 -8.48
N TYR A 109 -4.20 3.25 -9.63
CA TYR A 109 -3.57 3.41 -10.92
C TYR A 109 -3.35 4.89 -11.29
N LEU A 110 -2.29 5.15 -12.05
CA LEU A 110 -1.86 6.48 -12.47
C LEU A 110 -2.98 7.25 -13.19
N ASN A 111 -3.75 6.56 -14.05
CA ASN A 111 -4.85 7.18 -14.78
C ASN A 111 -5.90 7.82 -13.85
N VAL A 112 -6.23 7.16 -12.74
CA VAL A 112 -7.18 7.71 -11.75
C VAL A 112 -6.62 8.98 -11.10
N VAL A 113 -5.33 8.97 -10.75
CA VAL A 113 -4.63 10.12 -10.14
C VAL A 113 -4.54 11.29 -11.12
N MET A 114 -4.20 11.00 -12.40
CA MET A 114 -4.13 12.01 -13.45
C MET A 114 -5.48 12.63 -13.74
N HIS A 115 -6.54 11.81 -13.81
CA HIS A 115 -7.90 12.31 -14.06
C HIS A 115 -8.39 13.22 -12.92
N TYR A 116 -8.06 12.89 -11.68
CA TYR A 116 -8.38 13.73 -10.51
C TYR A 116 -7.55 15.01 -10.49
N GLY A 117 -6.39 15.01 -11.11
CA GLY A 117 -5.37 16.04 -11.08
C GLY A 117 -4.31 15.76 -10.01
N ILE A 118 -3.05 15.60 -10.44
CA ILE A 118 -1.95 15.15 -9.57
C ILE A 118 -1.81 16.05 -8.33
N GLU A 119 -1.77 17.37 -8.50
CA GLU A 119 -1.65 18.28 -7.36
C GLU A 119 -2.89 18.26 -6.45
N ALA A 120 -4.09 18.18 -7.03
CA ALA A 120 -5.34 18.07 -6.28
C ALA A 120 -5.37 16.78 -5.44
N PHE A 121 -4.89 15.66 -6.01
CA PHE A 121 -4.77 14.38 -5.32
C PHE A 121 -3.88 14.49 -4.07
N PHE A 122 -2.66 15.01 -4.20
CA PHE A 122 -1.74 15.13 -3.06
C PHE A 122 -2.24 16.12 -2.01
N LYS A 123 -2.87 17.20 -2.42
CA LYS A 123 -3.52 18.15 -1.51
C LYS A 123 -4.64 17.48 -0.70
N ARG A 124 -5.47 16.64 -1.34
CA ARG A 124 -6.53 15.88 -0.65
C ARG A 124 -5.95 14.78 0.25
N CYS A 125 -4.88 14.12 -0.16
CA CYS A 125 -4.18 13.16 0.71
C CYS A 125 -3.83 13.79 2.08
N VAL A 126 -3.20 14.95 2.08
CA VAL A 126 -2.88 15.68 3.33
C VAL A 126 -4.14 16.05 4.10
N ALA A 127 -5.16 16.60 3.44
CA ALA A 127 -6.41 16.98 4.08
C ALA A 127 -7.09 15.80 4.80
N CYS A 128 -6.96 14.60 4.27
CA CYS A 128 -7.54 13.36 4.82
C CYS A 128 -6.61 12.58 5.76
N GLY A 129 -5.36 13.04 5.97
CA GLY A 129 -4.39 12.36 6.83
C GLY A 129 -3.74 11.12 6.19
N VAL A 130 -3.78 11.01 4.87
CA VAL A 130 -3.06 9.99 4.09
C VAL A 130 -1.57 10.29 4.09
N SER A 131 -0.75 9.28 4.37
CA SER A 131 0.69 9.42 4.57
C SER A 131 1.51 9.06 3.32
N GLY A 132 0.95 8.25 2.44
CA GLY A 132 1.64 7.82 1.22
C GLY A 132 0.69 7.27 0.16
N CYS A 133 1.26 7.00 -1.01
CA CYS A 133 0.55 6.30 -2.07
C CYS A 133 1.47 5.30 -2.79
N ILE A 134 0.85 4.26 -3.33
CA ILE A 134 1.42 3.27 -4.23
C ILE A 134 0.70 3.42 -5.56
N ILE A 135 1.45 3.65 -6.64
CA ILE A 135 0.94 3.77 -8.00
C ILE A 135 1.71 2.75 -8.85
N PRO A 136 1.17 1.51 -9.00
CA PRO A 136 1.93 0.39 -9.57
C PRO A 136 2.41 0.61 -11.00
N ASP A 137 1.67 1.38 -11.78
CA ASP A 137 1.92 1.70 -13.18
C ASP A 137 2.61 3.05 -13.40
N LEU A 138 3.14 3.69 -12.33
CA LEU A 138 3.87 4.95 -12.43
C LEU A 138 5.28 4.72 -12.99
N PRO A 139 5.62 5.22 -14.19
CA PRO A 139 6.97 5.16 -14.70
C PRO A 139 7.91 6.00 -13.83
N PHE A 140 9.11 5.49 -13.56
CA PHE A 140 10.04 6.20 -12.68
C PHE A 140 10.47 7.57 -13.22
N LYS A 141 10.53 7.72 -14.54
CA LYS A 141 10.80 9.01 -15.16
C LYS A 141 9.72 10.03 -14.80
N ASP A 142 8.46 9.64 -14.95
CA ASP A 142 7.31 10.52 -14.65
C ASP A 142 7.21 10.79 -13.13
N TYR A 143 7.60 9.79 -12.32
CA TYR A 143 7.76 10.00 -10.88
C TYR A 143 8.75 11.14 -10.61
N MET A 144 9.97 11.08 -11.17
CA MET A 144 11.00 12.08 -10.91
C MET A 144 10.65 13.47 -11.45
N ASP A 145 10.11 13.53 -12.67
CA ASP A 145 9.92 14.79 -13.39
C ASP A 145 8.64 15.53 -12.93
N VAL A 146 7.59 14.79 -12.56
CA VAL A 146 6.25 15.37 -12.33
C VAL A 146 5.74 15.10 -10.93
N VAL A 147 5.73 13.82 -10.50
CA VAL A 147 5.02 13.42 -9.27
C VAL A 147 5.81 13.78 -8.02
N LYS A 148 7.11 13.46 -8.01
CA LYS A 148 7.97 13.67 -6.84
C LYS A 148 8.01 15.11 -6.33
N PRO A 149 8.20 16.14 -7.16
CA PRO A 149 8.21 17.53 -6.69
C PRO A 149 6.90 17.93 -5.99
N ILE A 150 5.78 17.41 -6.48
CA ILE A 150 4.46 17.67 -5.89
C ILE A 150 4.29 16.87 -4.60
N ALA A 151 4.60 15.58 -4.61
CA ALA A 151 4.51 14.73 -3.44
C ALA A 151 5.38 15.23 -2.27
N ASP A 152 6.60 15.66 -2.56
CA ASP A 152 7.51 16.25 -1.57
C ASP A 152 6.95 17.55 -0.99
N LYS A 153 6.36 18.42 -1.80
CA LYS A 153 5.69 19.66 -1.36
C LYS A 153 4.59 19.39 -0.32
N TYR A 154 3.88 18.28 -0.48
CA TYR A 154 2.77 17.89 0.39
C TYR A 154 3.16 16.88 1.48
N ASP A 155 4.44 16.51 1.60
CA ASP A 155 4.95 15.50 2.55
C ASP A 155 4.22 14.14 2.47
N VAL A 156 3.76 13.75 1.27
CA VAL A 156 3.15 12.44 1.00
C VAL A 156 4.18 11.53 0.34
N ARG A 157 4.38 10.33 0.89
CA ARG A 157 5.38 9.38 0.36
C ARG A 157 4.83 8.66 -0.86
N VAL A 158 5.60 8.64 -1.94
CA VAL A 158 5.33 7.77 -3.10
C VAL A 158 6.17 6.51 -2.94
N ILE A 159 5.50 5.41 -2.68
CA ILE A 159 6.13 4.13 -2.41
C ILE A 159 6.39 3.43 -3.75
N MET A 160 7.65 3.22 -4.06
CA MET A 160 8.04 2.54 -5.29
C MET A 160 8.08 1.03 -5.09
N MET A 161 7.75 0.31 -6.15
CA MET A 161 7.70 -1.16 -6.15
C MET A 161 8.92 -1.75 -6.84
N ILE A 162 9.37 -2.90 -6.33
CA ILE A 162 10.38 -3.74 -7.00
C ILE A 162 9.88 -5.17 -7.12
N THR A 163 10.34 -5.85 -8.15
CA THR A 163 10.01 -7.23 -8.48
C THR A 163 11.27 -8.11 -8.45
N PRO A 164 11.14 -9.45 -8.49
CA PRO A 164 12.29 -10.34 -8.60
C PRO A 164 13.20 -10.03 -9.81
N GLU A 165 12.65 -9.49 -10.89
CA GLU A 165 13.36 -9.12 -12.11
C GLU A 165 14.09 -7.76 -12.02
N THR A 166 13.79 -6.97 -10.98
CA THR A 166 14.43 -5.66 -10.80
C THR A 166 15.92 -5.84 -10.52
N SER A 167 16.76 -5.22 -11.35
CA SER A 167 18.22 -5.30 -11.20
C SER A 167 18.70 -4.62 -9.91
N ALA A 168 19.83 -5.08 -9.40
CA ALA A 168 20.45 -4.49 -8.19
C ALA A 168 20.78 -3.00 -8.37
N GLU A 169 21.20 -2.59 -9.56
CA GLU A 169 21.45 -1.20 -9.90
C GLU A 169 20.17 -0.37 -9.83
N ARG A 170 19.08 -0.89 -10.38
CA ARG A 170 17.78 -0.24 -10.37
C ARG A 170 17.21 -0.12 -8.94
N VAL A 171 17.39 -1.14 -8.10
CA VAL A 171 16.99 -1.08 -6.69
C VAL A 171 17.73 0.05 -5.96
N ARG A 172 19.06 0.16 -6.13
CA ARG A 172 19.84 1.25 -5.52
C ARG A 172 19.37 2.62 -6.00
N PHE A 173 19.14 2.74 -7.31
CA PHE A 173 18.68 3.98 -7.91
C PHE A 173 17.30 4.41 -7.35
N ILE A 174 16.38 3.46 -7.17
CA ILE A 174 15.08 3.72 -6.54
C ILE A 174 15.28 4.17 -5.09
N ASP A 175 16.11 3.47 -4.30
CA ASP A 175 16.36 3.79 -2.90
C ASP A 175 16.97 5.20 -2.71
N GLU A 176 17.88 5.60 -3.59
CA GLU A 176 18.51 6.91 -3.54
C GLU A 176 17.56 8.08 -3.83
N HIS A 177 16.49 7.83 -4.58
CA HIS A 177 15.59 8.88 -5.09
C HIS A 177 14.19 8.86 -4.46
N THR A 178 13.89 7.87 -3.59
CA THR A 178 12.59 7.74 -2.93
C THR A 178 12.67 7.99 -1.43
N ASN A 179 11.52 8.27 -0.83
CA ASN A 179 11.37 8.46 0.61
C ASN A 179 10.30 7.50 1.14
N GLY A 180 10.48 7.00 2.36
CA GLY A 180 9.56 6.04 2.98
C GLY A 180 10.14 4.63 2.95
N PHE A 181 9.52 3.69 2.24
CA PHE A 181 10.01 2.32 2.08
C PHE A 181 9.87 1.86 0.63
N ILE A 182 10.52 0.75 0.29
CA ILE A 182 10.39 0.11 -1.00
C ILE A 182 9.47 -1.10 -0.86
N TYR A 183 8.42 -1.16 -1.70
CA TYR A 183 7.47 -2.25 -1.71
C TYR A 183 8.01 -3.41 -2.56
N MET A 184 8.30 -4.54 -1.90
CA MET A 184 8.82 -5.73 -2.57
C MET A 184 7.66 -6.67 -2.92
N VAL A 185 7.36 -6.84 -4.21
CA VAL A 185 6.40 -7.87 -4.63
C VAL A 185 7.07 -9.23 -4.71
N SER A 186 6.40 -10.26 -4.21
CA SER A 186 6.94 -11.61 -4.11
C SER A 186 7.00 -12.38 -5.43
N SER A 187 6.31 -11.88 -6.48
CA SER A 187 6.37 -12.43 -7.83
C SER A 187 6.02 -11.37 -8.87
N ALA A 188 6.51 -11.54 -10.10
CA ALA A 188 6.11 -10.72 -11.25
C ALA A 188 4.76 -11.13 -11.84
N SER A 189 4.13 -12.18 -11.33
CA SER A 189 2.80 -12.63 -11.73
C SER A 189 1.71 -11.96 -10.89
N VAL A 190 0.51 -11.94 -11.42
CA VAL A 190 -0.71 -11.39 -10.76
C VAL A 190 -0.85 -11.84 -9.32
N THR A 191 -1.27 -10.96 -8.44
CA THR A 191 -1.52 -11.23 -7.02
C THR A 191 -2.49 -12.41 -6.82
N GLY A 192 -2.09 -13.38 -6.00
CA GLY A 192 -2.90 -14.55 -5.63
C GLY A 192 -2.18 -15.41 -4.61
N ALA A 193 -2.95 -16.15 -3.80
CA ALA A 193 -2.41 -17.07 -2.80
C ALA A 193 -1.57 -18.17 -3.45
N GLN A 194 -0.31 -18.27 -3.10
CA GLN A 194 0.58 -19.35 -3.49
C GLN A 194 0.92 -20.22 -2.28
N SER A 195 0.88 -21.55 -2.49
CA SER A 195 1.02 -22.52 -1.37
C SER A 195 2.45 -22.70 -0.87
N HIS A 196 3.47 -22.29 -1.64
CA HIS A 196 4.88 -22.48 -1.26
C HIS A 196 5.77 -21.32 -1.71
N PHE A 197 6.68 -20.91 -0.84
CA PHE A 197 7.85 -20.13 -1.24
C PHE A 197 8.82 -21.05 -1.99
N ASN A 198 9.01 -20.81 -3.29
CA ASN A 198 10.01 -21.53 -4.05
C ASN A 198 11.42 -20.92 -3.82
N GLU A 199 12.45 -21.68 -4.17
CA GLU A 199 13.86 -21.28 -3.98
C GLU A 199 14.19 -19.93 -4.63
N SER A 200 13.57 -19.61 -5.77
CA SER A 200 13.80 -18.33 -6.45
C SER A 200 13.28 -17.12 -5.67
N LYS A 201 12.20 -17.27 -4.93
CA LYS A 201 11.69 -16.21 -4.04
C LYS A 201 12.59 -16.02 -2.83
N VAL A 202 13.07 -17.11 -2.25
CA VAL A 202 14.02 -17.04 -1.13
C VAL A 202 15.29 -16.32 -1.58
N ALA A 203 15.87 -16.72 -2.72
CA ALA A 203 17.04 -16.06 -3.27
C ALA A 203 16.82 -14.57 -3.59
N TYR A 204 15.63 -14.20 -4.05
CA TYR A 204 15.27 -12.79 -4.24
C TYR A 204 15.29 -12.00 -2.94
N PHE A 205 14.63 -12.51 -1.89
CA PHE A 205 14.63 -11.85 -0.58
C PHE A 205 16.03 -11.79 0.04
N GLU A 206 16.83 -12.85 -0.07
CA GLU A 206 18.21 -12.87 0.39
C GLU A 206 19.07 -11.84 -0.36
N ARG A 207 18.91 -11.73 -1.69
CA ARG A 207 19.59 -10.72 -2.51
C ARG A 207 19.29 -9.31 -2.03
N ILE A 208 18.04 -8.99 -1.76
CA ILE A 208 17.66 -7.66 -1.30
C ILE A 208 18.13 -7.43 0.14
N ASN A 209 18.02 -8.43 1.02
CA ASN A 209 18.55 -8.35 2.38
C ASN A 209 20.06 -8.12 2.41
N ALA A 210 20.82 -8.79 1.55
CA ALA A 210 22.27 -8.55 1.44
C ALA A 210 22.63 -7.14 0.95
N MET A 211 21.67 -6.45 0.31
CA MET A 211 21.81 -5.04 -0.07
C MET A 211 21.36 -4.10 1.06
N HIS A 212 20.58 -4.58 2.02
CA HIS A 212 19.91 -3.79 3.06
C HIS A 212 20.88 -2.93 3.87
N ASP A 213 22.06 -3.41 4.23
CA ASP A 213 23.09 -2.63 4.96
C ASP A 213 23.59 -1.41 4.18
N ARG A 214 23.25 -1.32 2.89
CA ARG A 214 23.64 -0.24 1.97
C ARG A 214 22.47 0.60 1.48
N LEU A 215 21.22 0.20 1.78
CA LEU A 215 20.01 0.88 1.35
C LEU A 215 19.48 1.77 2.48
N ARG A 216 19.09 3.00 2.15
CA ARG A 216 18.64 4.00 3.13
C ARG A 216 17.23 3.74 3.65
N HIS A 217 16.37 3.08 2.84
CA HIS A 217 14.93 3.03 3.05
C HIS A 217 14.30 1.65 2.86
N THR A 218 15.08 0.57 2.73
CA THR A 218 14.53 -0.75 2.49
C THR A 218 14.00 -1.35 3.79
N GLN A 219 12.69 -1.43 3.92
CA GLN A 219 12.05 -2.24 4.94
C GLN A 219 11.09 -3.23 4.26
N GLN A 220 11.16 -4.48 4.67
CA GLN A 220 10.32 -5.54 4.13
C GLN A 220 8.86 -5.31 4.52
N ALA A 221 8.05 -4.83 3.62
CA ALA A 221 6.63 -5.12 3.64
C ALA A 221 6.46 -6.54 3.08
N ALA A 222 6.42 -7.53 3.93
CA ALA A 222 6.04 -8.87 3.52
C ALA A 222 4.55 -8.80 3.15
N ALA A 223 4.26 -8.88 1.84
CA ALA A 223 2.91 -8.93 1.33
C ALA A 223 2.10 -9.99 2.07
N SER A 224 0.93 -9.60 2.58
CA SER A 224 0.02 -10.45 3.33
C SER A 224 -0.65 -11.47 2.42
N GLU A 225 -0.01 -12.59 2.17
CA GLU A 225 -0.62 -13.72 1.45
C GLU A 225 -1.67 -14.50 2.29
N ARG A 226 -1.82 -14.20 3.58
CA ARG A 226 -2.65 -15.02 4.48
C ARG A 226 -4.06 -14.52 4.74
N ALA A 227 -4.46 -13.33 4.30
CA ALA A 227 -5.79 -12.79 4.57
C ALA A 227 -6.89 -13.28 3.61
N SER A 228 -6.55 -13.84 2.45
CA SER A 228 -7.52 -14.26 1.44
C SER A 228 -8.22 -15.60 1.72
N GLN A 229 -7.75 -16.40 2.66
CA GLN A 229 -8.30 -17.75 2.92
C GLN A 229 -9.57 -17.79 3.75
N ARG A 230 -10.04 -16.69 4.35
CA ARG A 230 -11.25 -16.71 5.22
C ARG A 230 -12.50 -16.05 4.65
N CYS A 231 -12.45 -15.39 3.50
CA CYS A 231 -13.64 -14.81 2.86
C CYS A 231 -14.32 -15.71 1.84
N GLY A 232 -13.80 -16.93 1.61
CA GLY A 232 -14.30 -17.87 0.60
C GLY A 232 -15.25 -18.97 1.09
N GLY A 233 -15.79 -18.86 2.29
CA GLY A 233 -16.57 -19.95 2.87
C GLY A 233 -17.94 -19.56 3.40
N HIS A 234 -18.89 -19.17 2.56
CA HIS A 234 -20.33 -19.37 2.81
C HIS A 234 -21.13 -19.07 1.54
N HIS A 235 -21.09 -20.02 0.61
CA HIS A 235 -22.21 -20.26 -0.30
C HIS A 235 -22.32 -21.77 -0.50
N ARG A 236 -23.01 -22.42 0.40
CA ARG A 236 -23.72 -23.68 0.12
C ARG A 236 -25.07 -23.63 0.84
N GLN A 237 -26.09 -23.80 -0.01
CA GLN A 237 -27.52 -24.04 0.14
C GLN A 237 -28.36 -22.79 0.28
#